data_8dad7df9eeccd65aca32830ddaa592e9
#
_entry.id   8dad7df9eeccd65aca32830ddaa592e9
#
_cell.length_a   1.000
_cell.length_b   1.000
_cell.length_c   1.000
_cell.angle_alpha   90.00
_cell.angle_beta   90.00
_cell.angle_gamma   90.00
#
_symmetry.space_group_name_H-M   'P 1'
#
loop_
_entity.id
_entity.type
_entity.pdbx_description
1 polymer ?
#
loop_
_entity_poly.entity_id
_entity_poly.type
_entity_poly.pdbx_seq_one_letter_code
_entity_poly.pdbx_strand_id
1 'polypeptide(L)'
;MTRSNAREIAIHMIFELGFGNSSADELLNNEMTPERFAQIGEEEPLYAQFPNEKQAQYIRELVRGTFSHGPELDDYIARYAVGWSFERIPRMAAAIMRTAMYEVLYMPDIPNAAAINSAVDIAKKYETPEVVSFVNGILGSFVRTEFQEFQDKPVKEAENAEE
;
A
#
# COMPACT_ATOMS: atom_id res chain seq x y z
N MET A 1 -7.69 -7.14 13.41
CA MET A 1 -6.83 -7.34 12.22
C MET A 1 -5.46 -6.74 12.44
N THR A 2 -4.48 -7.24 11.73
CA THR A 2 -3.12 -6.71 11.81
C THR A 2 -2.99 -5.48 10.92
N ARG A 3 -1.92 -4.71 11.14
CA ARG A 3 -1.62 -3.58 10.25
C ARG A 3 -1.38 -4.06 8.83
N SER A 4 -0.74 -5.22 8.67
CA SER A 4 -0.51 -5.78 7.35
C SER A 4 -1.83 -6.11 6.64
N ASN A 5 -2.81 -6.63 7.38
CA ASN A 5 -4.14 -6.89 6.81
C ASN A 5 -4.82 -5.58 6.42
N ALA A 6 -4.74 -4.58 7.27
CA ALA A 6 -5.32 -3.26 6.97
C ALA A 6 -4.64 -2.65 5.74
N ARG A 7 -3.33 -2.81 5.63
CA ARG A 7 -2.58 -2.34 4.45
C ARG A 7 -3.06 -3.04 3.19
N GLU A 8 -3.25 -4.35 3.26
CA GLU A 8 -3.72 -5.11 2.11
C GLU A 8 -5.11 -4.66 1.67
N ILE A 9 -5.99 -4.39 2.63
CA ILE A 9 -7.32 -3.87 2.31
C ILE A 9 -7.21 -2.51 1.61
N ALA A 10 -6.35 -1.63 2.12
CA ALA A 10 -6.13 -0.34 1.48
C ALA A 10 -5.60 -0.51 0.04
N ILE A 11 -4.70 -1.47 -0.16
CA ILE A 11 -4.15 -1.74 -1.49
C ILE A 11 -5.25 -2.19 -2.45
N HIS A 12 -6.19 -3.01 -1.99
CA HIS A 12 -7.34 -3.40 -2.83
C HIS A 12 -8.11 -2.17 -3.32
N MET A 13 -8.33 -1.21 -2.44
CA MET A 13 -9.05 0.01 -2.79
C MET A 13 -8.23 0.89 -3.73
N ILE A 14 -6.93 1.01 -3.48
CA ILE A 14 -6.03 1.79 -4.33
C ILE A 14 -5.98 1.16 -5.74
N PHE A 15 -5.94 -0.17 -5.80
CA PHE A 15 -5.99 -0.88 -7.07
C PHE A 15 -7.28 -0.57 -7.81
N GLU A 16 -8.39 -0.62 -7.11
CA GLU A 16 -9.71 -0.37 -7.71
C GLU A 16 -9.82 1.06 -8.24
N LEU A 17 -9.26 2.03 -7.53
CA LEU A 17 -9.26 3.43 -7.97
C LEU A 17 -8.59 3.61 -9.33
N GLY A 18 -7.65 2.74 -9.67
CA GLY A 18 -6.94 2.82 -10.93
C GLY A 18 -7.80 2.51 -12.14
N PHE A 19 -8.96 1.90 -11.95
CA PHE A 19 -9.84 1.50 -13.06
C PHE A 19 -11.07 2.38 -13.23
N GLY A 20 -11.37 3.20 -12.23
CA GLY A 20 -12.64 3.89 -12.22
C GLY A 20 -12.50 5.38 -12.32
N ASN A 21 -13.65 6.03 -12.30
CA ASN A 21 -13.72 7.49 -12.29
C ASN A 21 -14.13 8.02 -10.92
N SER A 22 -14.14 7.15 -9.91
CA SER A 22 -14.50 7.55 -8.56
C SER A 22 -13.35 8.30 -7.90
N SER A 23 -13.69 9.21 -7.01
CA SER A 23 -12.70 9.81 -6.14
C SER A 23 -12.40 8.83 -5.00
N ALA A 24 -11.30 9.09 -4.29
CA ALA A 24 -10.96 8.29 -3.13
C ALA A 24 -12.08 8.33 -2.09
N ASP A 25 -12.66 9.50 -1.86
CA ASP A 25 -13.73 9.62 -0.86
C ASP A 25 -14.98 8.86 -1.27
N GLU A 26 -15.35 8.89 -2.54
CA GLU A 26 -16.49 8.12 -3.00
C GLU A 26 -16.27 6.62 -2.79
N LEU A 27 -15.10 6.13 -3.15
CA LEU A 27 -14.79 4.72 -2.96
C LEU A 27 -14.81 4.34 -1.49
N LEU A 28 -14.18 5.16 -0.64
CA LEU A 28 -14.16 4.90 0.78
C LEU A 28 -15.57 4.89 1.38
N ASN A 29 -16.42 5.81 0.97
CA ASN A 29 -17.81 5.83 1.46
C ASN A 29 -18.56 4.56 1.11
N ASN A 30 -18.27 3.98 -0.04
CA ASN A 30 -18.93 2.75 -0.48
C ASN A 30 -18.33 1.49 0.14
N GLU A 31 -17.01 1.47 0.30
CA GLU A 31 -16.31 0.24 0.70
C GLU A 31 -16.09 0.13 2.21
N MET A 32 -15.98 1.24 2.91
CA MET A 32 -15.68 1.23 4.35
C MET A 32 -16.96 1.21 5.18
N THR A 33 -17.77 0.19 4.99
CA THR A 33 -18.98 -0.03 5.77
C THR A 33 -19.02 -1.45 6.30
N PRO A 34 -19.62 -1.68 7.47
CA PRO A 34 -19.76 -3.04 8.00
C PRO A 34 -20.51 -3.96 7.04
N GLU A 35 -21.51 -3.43 6.32
CA GLU A 35 -22.30 -4.22 5.38
C GLU A 35 -21.45 -4.70 4.21
N ARG A 36 -20.62 -3.80 3.68
CA ARG A 36 -19.76 -4.17 2.56
C ARG A 36 -18.71 -5.18 2.97
N PHE A 37 -18.11 -5.00 4.15
CA PHE A 37 -17.15 -5.97 4.67
C PHE A 37 -17.79 -7.33 4.89
N ALA A 38 -19.00 -7.35 5.43
CA ALA A 38 -19.69 -8.62 5.63
C ALA A 38 -19.95 -9.34 4.31
N GLN A 39 -20.32 -8.58 3.29
CA GLN A 39 -20.59 -9.13 1.96
C GLN A 39 -19.32 -9.74 1.35
N ILE A 40 -18.22 -9.01 1.36
CA ILE A 40 -16.96 -9.51 0.81
C ILE A 40 -16.42 -10.65 1.68
N GLY A 41 -16.58 -10.52 2.99
CA GLY A 41 -16.04 -11.46 3.97
C GLY A 41 -16.64 -12.86 3.89
N GLU A 42 -17.76 -13.03 3.18
CA GLU A 42 -18.34 -14.35 2.97
C GLU A 42 -17.37 -15.25 2.20
N GLU A 43 -16.57 -14.68 1.31
CA GLU A 43 -15.64 -15.43 0.49
C GLU A 43 -14.19 -15.09 0.75
N GLU A 44 -13.92 -13.90 1.29
CA GLU A 44 -12.55 -13.42 1.48
C GLU A 44 -12.26 -13.18 2.96
N PRO A 45 -11.51 -14.10 3.59
CA PRO A 45 -11.24 -14.01 5.03
C PRO A 45 -10.59 -12.69 5.48
N LEU A 46 -9.91 -12.00 4.59
CA LEU A 46 -9.29 -10.71 4.90
C LEU A 46 -10.33 -9.70 5.39
N TYR A 47 -11.57 -9.83 4.93
CA TYR A 47 -12.67 -8.92 5.26
C TYR A 47 -13.60 -9.48 6.34
N ALA A 48 -13.20 -10.53 7.02
CA ALA A 48 -14.06 -11.17 8.02
C ALA A 48 -14.34 -10.25 9.21
N GLN A 49 -13.50 -9.25 9.42
CA GLN A 49 -13.61 -8.35 10.54
C GLN A 49 -13.57 -6.92 10.05
N PHE A 50 -14.53 -6.10 10.49
CA PHE A 50 -14.51 -4.69 10.15
C PHE A 50 -13.43 -4.00 10.99
N PRO A 51 -12.65 -3.08 10.40
CA PRO A 51 -11.57 -2.43 11.15
C PRO A 51 -12.08 -1.56 12.28
N ASN A 52 -11.32 -1.50 13.37
CA ASN A 52 -11.63 -0.58 14.44
C ASN A 52 -11.29 0.85 13.97
N GLU A 53 -11.55 1.83 14.83
CA GLU A 53 -11.38 3.24 14.45
C GLU A 53 -9.96 3.56 13.99
N LYS A 54 -8.97 3.06 14.71
CA LYS A 54 -7.57 3.33 14.40
C LYS A 54 -7.16 2.70 13.08
N GLN A 55 -7.59 1.47 12.87
CA GLN A 55 -7.32 0.75 11.62
C GLN A 55 -8.04 1.42 10.46
N ALA A 56 -9.28 1.86 10.68
CA ALA A 56 -10.04 2.54 9.63
C ALA A 56 -9.38 3.85 9.23
N GLN A 57 -8.86 4.60 10.20
CA GLN A 57 -8.15 5.85 9.91
C GLN A 57 -6.89 5.58 9.09
N TYR A 58 -6.15 4.52 9.42
CA TYR A 58 -4.97 4.13 8.68
C TYR A 58 -5.32 3.80 7.23
N ILE A 59 -6.38 3.01 7.03
CA ILE A 59 -6.82 2.67 5.68
C ILE A 59 -7.21 3.92 4.91
N ARG A 60 -7.98 4.81 5.52
CA ARG A 60 -8.41 6.04 4.86
C ARG A 60 -7.24 6.92 4.48
N GLU A 61 -6.26 7.03 5.37
CA GLU A 61 -5.09 7.84 5.07
C GLU A 61 -4.31 7.26 3.90
N LEU A 62 -4.09 5.96 3.88
CA LEU A 62 -3.39 5.32 2.76
C LEU A 62 -4.11 5.54 1.45
N VAL A 63 -5.42 5.32 1.43
CA VAL A 63 -6.19 5.45 0.20
C VAL A 63 -6.21 6.90 -0.30
N ARG A 64 -6.51 7.84 0.59
CA ARG A 64 -6.56 9.26 0.22
C ARG A 64 -5.21 9.80 -0.17
N GLY A 65 -4.19 9.48 0.63
CA GLY A 65 -2.86 10.01 0.40
C GLY A 65 -2.23 9.47 -0.87
N THR A 66 -2.36 8.16 -1.08
CA THR A 66 -1.83 7.53 -2.29
C THR A 66 -2.53 8.09 -3.53
N PHE A 67 -3.83 8.28 -3.45
CA PHE A 67 -4.58 8.85 -4.57
C PHE A 67 -4.15 10.28 -4.87
N SER A 68 -4.03 11.11 -3.84
CA SER A 68 -3.69 12.54 -4.04
C SER A 68 -2.23 12.74 -4.47
N HIS A 69 -1.35 11.80 -4.17
CA HIS A 69 0.06 11.86 -4.56
C HIS A 69 0.38 10.94 -5.73
N GLY A 70 -0.63 10.50 -6.46
CA GLY A 70 -0.46 9.54 -7.55
C GLY A 70 0.65 9.88 -8.53
N PRO A 71 0.63 11.09 -9.14
CA PRO A 71 1.68 11.43 -10.11
C PRO A 71 3.08 11.40 -9.52
N GLU A 72 3.26 11.88 -8.31
CA GLU A 72 4.55 11.85 -7.64
C GLU A 72 5.03 10.41 -7.43
N LEU A 73 4.14 9.56 -6.95
CA LEU A 73 4.48 8.17 -6.67
C LEU A 73 4.81 7.42 -7.96
N ASP A 74 4.06 7.69 -9.02
CA ASP A 74 4.32 7.08 -10.32
C ASP A 74 5.69 7.52 -10.88
N ASP A 75 6.07 8.76 -10.64
CA ASP A 75 7.39 9.25 -11.05
C ASP A 75 8.51 8.49 -10.34
N TYR A 76 8.35 8.21 -9.04
CA TYR A 76 9.33 7.40 -8.33
C TYR A 76 9.40 5.98 -8.88
N ILE A 77 8.25 5.37 -9.15
CA ILE A 77 8.24 4.03 -9.72
C ILE A 77 8.99 4.02 -11.05
N ALA A 78 8.67 4.96 -11.92
CA ALA A 78 9.32 5.03 -13.24
C ALA A 78 10.81 5.25 -13.14
N ARG A 79 11.24 6.05 -12.16
CA ARG A 79 12.65 6.37 -11.97
C ARG A 79 13.48 5.13 -11.65
N TYR A 80 12.91 4.22 -10.87
CA TYR A 80 13.65 3.04 -10.42
C TYR A 80 13.30 1.77 -11.16
N ALA A 81 12.38 1.83 -12.11
CA ALA A 81 11.95 0.68 -12.89
C ALA A 81 12.87 0.46 -14.09
N VAL A 82 14.10 0.11 -13.82
CA VAL A 82 15.11 -0.08 -14.86
C VAL A 82 14.74 -1.28 -15.73
N GLY A 83 14.64 -1.06 -17.03
CA GLY A 83 14.33 -2.12 -17.98
C GLY A 83 12.86 -2.42 -18.17
N TRP A 84 11.98 -1.70 -17.47
CA TRP A 84 10.54 -1.86 -17.61
C TRP A 84 9.90 -0.53 -17.97
N SER A 85 9.02 -0.52 -18.97
CA SER A 85 8.22 0.67 -19.21
C SER A 85 7.06 0.67 -18.20
N PHE A 86 6.64 1.86 -17.81
CA PHE A 86 5.60 1.99 -16.80
C PHE A 86 4.31 1.23 -17.18
N GLU A 87 3.96 1.26 -18.46
CA GLU A 87 2.74 0.61 -18.94
C GLU A 87 2.78 -0.90 -18.79
N ARG A 88 3.98 -1.48 -18.67
CA ARG A 88 4.12 -2.93 -18.53
C ARG A 88 4.09 -3.40 -17.09
N ILE A 89 4.12 -2.48 -16.14
CA ILE A 89 4.07 -2.85 -14.74
C ILE A 89 2.65 -3.31 -14.41
N PRO A 90 2.50 -4.52 -13.84
CA PRO A 90 1.17 -4.99 -13.46
C PRO A 90 0.49 -4.00 -12.51
N ARG A 91 -0.79 -3.76 -12.71
CA ARG A 91 -1.51 -2.74 -11.94
C ARG A 91 -1.52 -3.01 -10.44
N MET A 92 -1.61 -4.27 -10.04
CA MET A 92 -1.55 -4.60 -8.62
C MET A 92 -0.17 -4.29 -8.05
N ALA A 93 0.89 -4.62 -8.79
CA ALA A 93 2.25 -4.30 -8.37
C ALA A 93 2.43 -2.80 -8.21
N ALA A 94 1.88 -2.01 -9.13
CA ALA A 94 1.95 -0.55 -9.04
C ALA A 94 1.21 -0.05 -7.81
N ALA A 95 0.03 -0.60 -7.52
CA ALA A 95 -0.73 -0.21 -6.34
C ALA A 95 0.04 -0.52 -5.06
N ILE A 96 0.67 -1.68 -5.00
CA ILE A 96 1.48 -2.09 -3.86
C ILE A 96 2.65 -1.14 -3.66
N MET A 97 3.35 -0.80 -4.75
CA MET A 97 4.51 0.09 -4.67
C MET A 97 4.12 1.52 -4.30
N ARG A 98 3.03 2.03 -4.86
CA ARG A 98 2.53 3.36 -4.49
C ARG A 98 2.24 3.44 -3.00
N THR A 99 1.61 2.41 -2.48
CA THR A 99 1.26 2.36 -1.06
C THR A 99 2.50 2.38 -0.18
N ALA A 100 3.49 1.54 -0.49
CA ALA A 100 4.72 1.47 0.28
C ALA A 100 5.47 2.80 0.23
N MET A 101 5.57 3.40 -0.95
CA MET A 101 6.26 4.67 -1.11
C MET A 101 5.55 5.80 -0.36
N TYR A 102 4.22 5.79 -0.37
CA TYR A 102 3.48 6.78 0.40
C TYR A 102 3.79 6.66 1.89
N GLU A 103 3.80 5.44 2.41
CA GLU A 103 4.12 5.25 3.83
C GLU A 103 5.53 5.74 4.15
N VAL A 104 6.48 5.44 3.28
CA VAL A 104 7.87 5.88 3.49
C VAL A 104 7.97 7.39 3.49
N LEU A 105 7.29 8.04 2.56
CA LEU A 105 7.41 9.49 2.38
C LEU A 105 6.59 10.29 3.40
N TYR A 106 5.41 9.82 3.75
CA TYR A 106 4.44 10.65 4.45
C TYR A 106 3.94 10.13 5.78
N MET A 107 4.32 8.92 6.17
CA MET A 107 3.85 8.35 7.43
C MET A 107 5.03 8.08 8.37
N PRO A 108 5.43 9.09 9.13
CA PRO A 108 6.64 8.99 9.94
C PRO A 108 6.57 7.92 11.04
N ASP A 109 5.36 7.49 11.41
CA ASP A 109 5.20 6.46 12.43
C ASP A 109 5.43 5.05 11.90
N ILE A 110 5.53 4.88 10.59
CA ILE A 110 5.75 3.58 9.97
C ILE A 110 7.21 3.46 9.59
N PRO A 111 7.97 2.50 10.16
CA PRO A 111 9.35 2.32 9.76
C PRO A 111 9.45 1.94 8.29
N ASN A 112 10.47 2.45 7.62
CA ASN A 112 10.63 2.17 6.18
C ASN A 112 10.74 0.67 5.91
N ALA A 113 11.51 -0.05 6.72
CA ALA A 113 11.65 -1.49 6.53
C ALA A 113 10.31 -2.21 6.68
N ALA A 114 9.47 -1.79 7.62
CA ALA A 114 8.17 -2.43 7.82
C ALA A 114 7.26 -2.22 6.60
N ALA A 115 7.25 -1.01 6.06
CA ALA A 115 6.42 -0.72 4.88
C ALA A 115 6.86 -1.56 3.69
N ILE A 116 8.16 -1.65 3.46
CA ILE A 116 8.69 -2.39 2.31
C ILE A 116 8.52 -3.89 2.48
N ASN A 117 8.85 -4.42 3.64
CA ASN A 117 8.74 -5.86 3.86
C ASN A 117 7.29 -6.33 3.73
N SER A 118 6.36 -5.55 4.27
CA SER A 118 4.94 -5.88 4.16
C SER A 118 4.47 -5.81 2.70
N ALA A 119 4.93 -4.80 1.96
CA ALA A 119 4.57 -4.68 0.55
C ALA A 119 5.05 -5.88 -0.25
N VAL A 120 6.29 -6.31 -0.02
CA VAL A 120 6.85 -7.48 -0.72
C VAL A 120 6.06 -8.74 -0.34
N ASP A 121 5.73 -8.91 0.92
CA ASP A 121 4.93 -10.07 1.36
C ASP A 121 3.55 -10.07 0.72
N ILE A 122 2.92 -8.91 0.60
CA ILE A 122 1.62 -8.80 -0.07
C ILE A 122 1.77 -9.14 -1.56
N ALA A 123 2.84 -8.64 -2.19
CA ALA A 123 3.08 -8.94 -3.60
C ALA A 123 3.18 -10.45 -3.86
N LYS A 124 3.71 -11.21 -2.91
CA LYS A 124 3.81 -12.66 -3.05
C LYS A 124 2.46 -13.34 -3.19
N LYS A 125 1.40 -12.72 -2.72
CA LYS A 125 0.05 -13.28 -2.82
C LYS A 125 -0.57 -13.05 -4.20
N TYR A 126 -0.15 -12.02 -4.90
CA TYR A 126 -0.84 -11.57 -6.11
C TYR A 126 -0.02 -11.67 -7.37
N GLU A 127 1.30 -11.79 -7.26
CA GLU A 127 2.18 -11.66 -8.41
C GLU A 127 3.12 -12.85 -8.53
N THR A 128 3.73 -12.99 -9.71
CA THR A 128 4.72 -14.04 -9.95
C THR A 128 6.02 -13.72 -9.21
N PRO A 129 6.88 -14.73 -8.98
CA PRO A 129 8.17 -14.46 -8.34
C PRO A 129 9.01 -13.42 -9.07
N GLU A 130 8.92 -13.35 -10.40
CA GLU A 130 9.64 -12.33 -11.16
C GLU A 130 9.16 -10.93 -10.81
N VAL A 131 7.85 -10.75 -10.73
CA VAL A 131 7.28 -9.45 -10.38
C VAL A 131 7.58 -9.10 -8.93
N VAL A 132 7.55 -10.09 -8.03
CA VAL A 132 7.90 -9.85 -6.63
C VAL A 132 9.35 -9.35 -6.52
N SER A 133 10.25 -9.98 -7.25
CA SER A 133 11.66 -9.56 -7.28
C SER A 133 11.79 -8.13 -7.80
N PHE A 134 11.04 -7.79 -8.84
CA PHE A 134 11.01 -6.45 -9.41
C PHE A 134 10.52 -5.42 -8.38
N VAL A 135 9.43 -5.72 -7.68
CA VAL A 135 8.89 -4.84 -6.63
C VAL A 135 9.93 -4.63 -5.54
N ASN A 136 10.56 -5.71 -5.09
CA ASN A 136 11.59 -5.62 -4.05
C ASN A 136 12.75 -4.75 -4.51
N GLY A 137 13.18 -4.92 -5.77
CA GLY A 137 14.28 -4.14 -6.32
C GLY A 137 13.96 -2.64 -6.41
N ILE A 138 12.76 -2.31 -6.89
CA ILE A 138 12.35 -0.91 -7.01
C ILE A 138 12.25 -0.26 -5.63
N LEU A 139 11.58 -0.91 -4.69
CA LEU A 139 11.41 -0.34 -3.36
C LEU A 139 12.74 -0.21 -2.63
N GLY A 140 13.63 -1.19 -2.79
CA GLY A 140 14.96 -1.13 -2.21
C GLY A 140 15.77 0.03 -2.78
N SER A 141 15.77 0.19 -4.11
CA SER A 141 16.48 1.29 -4.75
C SER A 141 15.91 2.64 -4.33
N PHE A 142 14.59 2.73 -4.24
CA PHE A 142 13.91 3.93 -3.81
C PHE A 142 14.41 4.37 -2.43
N VAL A 143 14.40 3.46 -1.47
CA VAL A 143 14.83 3.81 -0.11
C VAL A 143 16.32 4.13 -0.06
N ARG A 144 17.15 3.33 -0.71
CA ARG A 144 18.60 3.57 -0.69
C ARG A 144 18.98 4.90 -1.31
N THR A 145 18.28 5.29 -2.36
CA THR A 145 18.64 6.51 -3.08
C THR A 145 18.03 7.76 -2.44
N GLU A 146 16.75 7.68 -2.09
CA GLU A 146 16.07 8.87 -1.56
C GLU A 146 16.41 9.12 -0.10
N PHE A 147 16.85 8.11 0.63
CA PHE A 147 17.14 8.23 2.06
C PHE A 147 18.55 7.78 2.43
N GLN A 148 19.45 7.75 1.45
CA GLN A 148 20.81 7.20 1.65
C GLN A 148 21.60 7.90 2.75
N GLU A 149 21.34 9.18 2.93
CA GLU A 149 22.06 9.97 3.91
C GLU A 149 21.36 10.00 5.25
N PHE A 150 20.24 9.34 5.33
CA PHE A 150 19.40 9.34 6.52
C PHE A 150 19.16 7.93 6.96
N GLN A 151 19.13 7.75 8.25
CA GLN A 151 18.69 6.50 8.81
C GLN A 151 17.20 6.39 8.57
N ASP A 152 16.64 5.23 8.86
CA ASP A 152 15.21 5.09 8.90
C ASP A 152 14.62 6.15 9.80
N LYS A 153 13.37 6.47 9.56
CA LYS A 153 12.62 7.35 10.42
C LYS A 153 12.62 6.78 11.84
N PRO A 154 12.56 7.64 12.86
CA PRO A 154 12.44 7.15 14.22
C PRO A 154 11.25 6.21 14.34
N VAL A 155 11.47 5.09 15.01
CA VAL A 155 10.43 4.09 15.19
C VAL A 155 9.68 4.37 16.47
N LYS A 156 8.36 4.41 16.40
CA LYS A 156 7.53 4.50 17.58
C LYS A 156 7.36 3.10 18.12
N GLU A 157 7.72 2.97 19.37
CA GLU A 157 7.63 1.71 20.04
C GLU A 157 6.20 1.22 20.05
N ALA A 158 6.04 -0.05 19.93
CA ALA A 158 4.76 -0.69 20.15
C ALA A 158 3.61 -0.27 19.28
N GLU A 159 3.86 0.46 18.26
CA GLU A 159 2.83 0.71 17.29
C GLU A 159 2.68 -0.53 16.45
N ASN A 160 2.31 -1.58 17.13
CA ASN A 160 2.23 -2.84 16.49
C ASN A 160 1.14 -2.94 15.51
N ALA A 161 1.28 -3.88 14.64
CA ALA A 161 0.28 -4.18 13.67
C ALA A 161 -0.98 -4.76 14.30
N GLU A 162 -0.84 -5.39 15.42
CA GLU A 162 -1.97 -6.02 16.08
C GLU A 162 -2.83 -5.01 16.79
N GLU A 163 -4.10 -5.05 16.58
CA GLU A 163 -5.04 -4.14 17.23
C GLU A 163 -6.11 -4.91 17.97
#